data_da3872f1ed534728a6c30e4b56a580db
#
_entry.id   da3872f1ed534728a6c30e4b56a580db
#
_cell.length_a   1.000
_cell.length_b   1.000
_cell.length_c   1.000
_cell.angle_alpha   90.00
_cell.angle_beta   90.00
_cell.angle_gamma   90.00
#
_symmetry.space_group_name_H-M   'P 1'
#
loop_
_entity.id
_entity.type
_entity.pdbx_description
1 polymer ?
#
loop_
_entity_poly.entity_id
_entity_poly.type
_entity_poly.pdbx_seq_one_letter_code
_entity_poly.pdbx_strand_id
1 'polypeptide(L)'
;HYSPLMSPEGRLVVDQKGFFEVDGDGDLVTPLVGCGGKCAYTIIDEQEHCYCAVERSFIGGGSAFKKPISCWLYPIRVTKLRSGLTALNLHRWDLCRDAFIKGKKEEVPVYVFLKEPLIQLFGEEFYSALEAAARTLSASE
;
A
#
# COMPACT_ATOMS: atom_id res chain seq x y z
N HIS A 1 -2.88 19.93 -0.79
CA HIS A 1 -3.76 19.33 -1.80
C HIS A 1 -4.73 18.30 -1.22
N TYR A 2 -4.31 17.44 -0.27
CA TYR A 2 -5.13 16.38 0.35
C TYR A 2 -5.71 16.77 1.73
N SER A 3 -5.20 17.82 2.37
CA SER A 3 -5.66 18.26 3.69
C SER A 3 -7.18 18.50 3.79
N PRO A 4 -7.85 19.13 2.79
CA PRO A 4 -9.30 19.31 2.83
C PRO A 4 -10.09 17.99 2.85
N LEU A 5 -9.50 16.90 2.34
CA LEU A 5 -10.13 15.58 2.26
C LEU A 5 -9.96 14.77 3.57
N MET A 6 -9.02 15.16 4.42
CA MET A 6 -8.71 14.43 5.66
C MET A 6 -9.76 14.66 6.74
N SER A 7 -9.89 13.68 7.63
CA SER A 7 -10.66 13.87 8.87
C SER A 7 -10.04 14.97 9.74
N PRO A 8 -10.83 15.66 10.59
CA PRO A 8 -10.29 16.66 11.51
C PRO A 8 -9.17 16.13 12.42
N GLU A 9 -9.34 14.90 12.93
CA GLU A 9 -8.33 14.23 13.77
C GLU A 9 -7.05 13.92 12.98
N GLY A 10 -7.19 13.43 11.74
CA GLY A 10 -6.04 13.15 10.87
C GLY A 10 -5.25 14.41 10.55
N ARG A 11 -5.93 15.54 10.27
CA ARG A 11 -5.27 16.84 10.07
C ARG A 11 -4.51 17.29 11.30
N LEU A 12 -5.13 17.21 12.47
CA LEU A 12 -4.49 17.58 13.73
C LEU A 12 -3.21 16.78 13.97
N VAL A 13 -3.24 15.49 13.71
CA VAL A 13 -2.06 14.61 13.84
C VAL A 13 -0.94 15.03 12.89
N VAL A 14 -1.27 15.30 11.61
CA VAL A 14 -0.27 15.74 10.62
C VAL A 14 0.29 17.12 10.96
N ASP A 15 -0.53 18.04 11.50
CA ASP A 15 -0.08 19.36 11.94
C ASP A 15 0.88 19.26 13.14
N GLN A 16 0.70 18.28 14.02
CA GLN A 16 1.54 18.08 15.22
C GLN A 16 2.81 17.27 14.95
N LYS A 17 2.71 16.22 14.13
CA LYS A 17 3.77 15.23 13.93
C LYS A 17 4.49 15.34 12.58
N GLY A 18 3.92 16.09 11.64
CA GLY A 18 4.40 16.17 10.27
C GLY A 18 3.77 15.11 9.36
N PHE A 19 4.26 15.05 8.12
CA PHE A 19 3.70 14.20 7.07
C PHE A 19 4.06 12.73 7.22
N PHE A 20 5.12 12.43 7.94
CA PHE A 20 5.63 11.09 8.23
C PHE A 20 6.35 11.07 9.57
N GLU A 21 6.51 9.89 10.13
CA GLU A 21 7.35 9.61 11.31
C GLU A 21 8.44 8.62 10.89
N VAL A 22 9.52 8.55 11.67
CA VAL A 22 10.55 7.51 11.52
C VAL A 22 10.29 6.48 12.61
N ASP A 23 10.09 5.22 12.23
CA ASP A 23 9.86 4.14 13.19
C ASP A 23 11.15 3.63 13.86
N GLY A 24 11.03 2.63 14.73
CA GLY A 24 12.16 2.06 15.46
C GLY A 24 13.21 1.37 14.57
N ASP A 25 12.85 1.00 13.35
CA ASP A 25 13.72 0.37 12.36
C ASP A 25 14.33 1.39 11.39
N GLY A 26 13.97 2.67 11.52
CA GLY A 26 14.45 3.78 10.69
C GLY A 26 13.63 3.95 9.39
N ASP A 27 12.51 3.29 9.24
CA ASP A 27 11.64 3.40 8.08
C ASP A 27 10.68 4.59 8.19
N LEU A 28 10.38 5.22 7.04
CA LEU A 28 9.40 6.29 6.96
C LEU A 28 7.98 5.70 6.99
N VAL A 29 7.21 6.04 8.00
CA VAL A 29 5.84 5.59 8.20
C VAL A 29 4.86 6.76 8.26
N THR A 30 3.62 6.52 7.90
CA THR A 30 2.56 7.53 8.03
C THR A 30 2.14 7.66 9.51
N PRO A 31 1.89 8.89 10.00
CA PRO A 31 1.46 9.08 11.39
C PRO A 31 0.10 8.42 11.65
N LEU A 32 -0.07 7.95 12.88
CA LEU A 32 -1.30 7.29 13.32
C LEU A 32 -2.11 8.20 14.26
N VAL A 33 -3.43 8.14 14.14
CA VAL A 33 -4.37 8.77 15.07
C VAL A 33 -4.41 7.94 16.34
N GLY A 34 -4.08 8.55 17.47
CA GLY A 34 -4.01 7.87 18.77
C GLY A 34 -2.85 6.86 18.87
N CYS A 35 -2.91 5.97 19.85
CA CYS A 35 -1.92 4.92 20.03
C CYS A 35 -2.28 3.68 19.19
N GLY A 36 -1.58 3.48 18.07
CA GLY A 36 -1.80 2.32 17.20
C GLY A 36 -3.11 2.33 16.43
N GLY A 37 -3.72 3.50 16.25
CA GLY A 37 -4.98 3.67 15.55
C GLY A 37 -4.85 3.67 14.01
N LYS A 38 -5.87 4.23 13.36
CA LYS A 38 -5.88 4.37 11.89
C LYS A 38 -4.84 5.37 11.40
N CYS A 39 -4.35 5.18 10.17
CA CYS A 39 -3.49 6.16 9.50
C CYS A 39 -4.16 7.55 9.46
N ALA A 40 -3.38 8.62 9.71
CA ALA A 40 -3.89 10.00 9.69
C ALA A 40 -4.53 10.40 8.35
N TYR A 41 -4.14 9.76 7.26
CA TYR A 41 -4.69 9.99 5.92
C TYR A 41 -5.93 9.15 5.60
N THR A 42 -6.47 8.40 6.57
CA THR A 42 -7.68 7.59 6.38
C THR A 42 -8.92 8.46 6.29
N ILE A 43 -9.73 8.23 5.25
CA ILE A 43 -11.08 8.75 5.10
C ILE A 43 -12.05 7.58 5.19
N ILE A 44 -13.15 7.74 5.89
CA ILE A 44 -14.24 6.77 5.96
C ILE A 44 -15.49 7.47 5.41
N ASP A 45 -16.15 6.88 4.41
CA ASP A 45 -17.38 7.42 3.87
C ASP A 45 -18.62 6.99 4.67
N GLU A 46 -19.81 7.43 4.25
CA GLU A 46 -21.09 7.12 4.90
C GLU A 46 -21.44 5.62 4.84
N GLN A 47 -20.85 4.87 3.92
CA GLN A 47 -21.01 3.43 3.75
C GLN A 47 -19.91 2.62 4.46
N GLU A 48 -19.11 3.27 5.32
CA GLU A 48 -17.99 2.67 6.05
C GLU A 48 -16.82 2.18 5.16
N HIS A 49 -16.74 2.62 3.90
CA HIS A 49 -15.59 2.33 3.06
C HIS A 49 -14.39 3.19 3.45
N CYS A 50 -13.23 2.55 3.46
CA CYS A 50 -11.96 3.17 3.84
C CYS A 50 -11.15 3.60 2.61
N TYR A 51 -10.74 4.87 2.57
CA TYR A 51 -9.94 5.45 1.49
C TYR A 51 -8.72 6.18 2.05
N CYS A 52 -7.75 6.47 1.16
CA CYS A 52 -6.61 7.31 1.46
C CYS A 52 -6.83 8.73 0.91
N ALA A 53 -6.70 9.76 1.75
CA ALA A 53 -6.84 11.15 1.34
C ALA A 53 -5.82 11.55 0.27
N VAL A 54 -4.58 11.03 0.37
CA VAL A 54 -3.51 11.29 -0.61
C VAL A 54 -3.90 10.70 -1.97
N GLU A 55 -4.36 9.45 -2.01
CA GLU A 55 -4.78 8.80 -3.25
C GLU A 55 -6.04 9.44 -3.85
N ARG A 56 -7.01 9.83 -3.01
CA ARG A 56 -8.20 10.56 -3.48
C ARG A 56 -7.84 11.91 -4.09
N SER A 57 -6.87 12.63 -3.53
CA SER A 57 -6.35 13.87 -4.10
C SER A 57 -5.70 13.63 -5.46
N PHE A 58 -4.93 12.57 -5.61
CA PHE A 58 -4.33 12.17 -6.89
C PHE A 58 -5.40 11.86 -7.94
N ILE A 59 -6.39 11.02 -7.61
CA ILE A 59 -7.48 10.65 -8.52
C ILE A 59 -8.29 11.88 -8.95
N GLY A 60 -8.50 12.84 -8.03
CA GLY A 60 -9.19 14.10 -8.30
C GLY A 60 -8.33 15.15 -9.03
N GLY A 61 -7.11 14.83 -9.44
CA GLY A 61 -6.20 15.77 -10.14
C GLY A 61 -5.57 16.83 -9.25
N GLY A 62 -5.75 16.75 -7.93
CA GLY A 62 -5.21 17.72 -6.96
C GLY A 62 -3.75 17.47 -6.60
N SER A 63 -3.16 16.35 -6.96
CA SER A 63 -1.77 15.97 -6.67
C SER A 63 -1.18 15.11 -7.77
N ALA A 64 0.10 15.30 -8.09
CA ALA A 64 0.86 14.38 -8.95
C ALA A 64 1.37 13.14 -8.19
N PHE A 65 1.31 13.15 -6.86
CA PHE A 65 1.77 12.05 -6.00
C PHE A 65 0.60 11.16 -5.61
N LYS A 66 0.62 9.90 -6.05
CA LYS A 66 -0.47 8.94 -5.81
C LYS A 66 -0.56 8.56 -4.33
N LYS A 67 0.46 7.96 -3.78
CA LYS A 67 0.66 7.64 -2.34
C LYS A 67 2.03 7.01 -2.10
N PRO A 68 2.48 6.83 -0.84
CA PRO A 68 3.73 6.13 -0.54
C PRO A 68 3.75 4.73 -1.17
N ILE A 69 4.91 4.34 -1.72
CA ILE A 69 5.03 3.06 -2.44
C ILE A 69 4.73 1.86 -1.55
N SER A 70 5.07 1.91 -0.26
CA SER A 70 4.75 0.87 0.72
C SER A 70 3.24 0.68 0.90
N CYS A 71 2.46 1.78 0.87
CA CYS A 71 1.01 1.73 0.94
C CYS A 71 0.40 1.22 -0.38
N TRP A 72 1.03 1.54 -1.52
CA TRP A 72 0.54 1.12 -2.83
C TRP A 72 0.83 -0.35 -3.12
N LEU A 73 1.96 -0.86 -2.62
CA LEU A 73 2.34 -2.27 -2.71
C LEU A 73 1.61 -3.19 -1.74
N TYR A 74 0.98 -2.63 -0.69
CA TYR A 74 0.30 -3.47 0.29
C TYR A 74 -0.76 -4.38 -0.39
N PRO A 75 -0.82 -5.68 -0.11
CA PRO A 75 -0.26 -6.39 1.04
C PRO A 75 1.16 -6.97 0.86
N ILE A 76 1.90 -6.61 -0.18
CA ILE A 76 3.31 -7.00 -0.31
C ILE A 76 4.16 -6.06 0.54
N ARG A 77 4.97 -6.64 1.45
CA ARG A 77 5.99 -5.93 2.21
C ARG A 77 7.37 -6.23 1.64
N VAL A 78 8.12 -5.17 1.43
CA VAL A 78 9.49 -5.23 0.91
C VAL A 78 10.46 -5.13 2.08
N THR A 79 11.38 -6.09 2.20
CA THR A 79 12.41 -6.09 3.25
C THR A 79 13.78 -6.23 2.60
N LYS A 80 14.68 -5.31 2.89
CA LYS A 80 16.09 -5.42 2.50
C LYS A 80 16.83 -6.29 3.51
N LEU A 81 17.38 -7.41 3.05
CA LEU A 81 18.15 -8.32 3.88
C LEU A 81 19.61 -7.86 4.00
N ARG A 82 20.27 -8.24 5.09
CA ARG A 82 21.72 -7.93 5.30
C ARG A 82 22.63 -8.52 4.22
N SER A 83 22.19 -9.58 3.54
CA SER A 83 22.86 -10.18 2.39
C SER A 83 22.82 -9.33 1.12
N GLY A 84 22.14 -8.18 1.12
CA GLY A 84 21.89 -7.35 -0.06
C GLY A 84 20.70 -7.79 -0.91
N LEU A 85 20.07 -8.92 -0.59
CA LEU A 85 18.87 -9.36 -1.25
C LEU A 85 17.64 -8.58 -0.80
N THR A 86 16.64 -8.49 -1.68
CA THR A 86 15.34 -7.91 -1.37
C THR A 86 14.30 -9.02 -1.29
N ALA A 87 13.64 -9.15 -0.16
CA ALA A 87 12.53 -10.08 0.04
C ALA A 87 11.19 -9.38 -0.16
N LEU A 88 10.31 -10.03 -0.92
CA LEU A 88 8.91 -9.62 -1.05
C LEU A 88 8.04 -10.63 -0.29
N ASN A 89 7.35 -10.16 0.73
CA ASN A 89 6.56 -11.00 1.62
C ASN A 89 5.08 -10.63 1.56
N LEU A 90 4.23 -11.62 1.36
CA LEU A 90 2.78 -11.43 1.42
C LEU A 90 2.34 -11.33 2.89
N HIS A 91 1.90 -10.15 3.30
CA HIS A 91 1.36 -9.93 4.64
C HIS A 91 -0.13 -10.33 4.66
N ARG A 92 -0.43 -11.39 5.40
CA ARG A 92 -1.81 -11.86 5.61
C ARG A 92 -2.37 -11.24 6.88
N TRP A 93 -3.14 -10.19 6.72
CA TRP A 93 -3.82 -9.51 7.82
C TRP A 93 -5.32 -9.74 7.72
N ASP A 94 -5.99 -9.97 8.84
CA ASP A 94 -7.44 -10.25 8.87
C ASP A 94 -8.29 -9.16 8.23
N LEU A 95 -7.85 -7.91 8.31
CA LEU A 95 -8.49 -6.78 7.63
C LEU A 95 -8.58 -6.96 6.10
N CYS A 96 -7.65 -7.73 5.51
CA CYS A 96 -7.60 -7.99 4.07
C CYS A 96 -8.29 -9.29 3.65
N ARG A 97 -8.90 -10.03 4.59
CA ARG A 97 -9.51 -11.35 4.35
C ARG A 97 -10.48 -11.33 3.18
N ASP A 98 -11.38 -10.36 3.14
CA ASP A 98 -12.41 -10.27 2.10
C ASP A 98 -11.81 -9.96 0.73
N ALA A 99 -10.72 -9.17 0.67
CA ALA A 99 -9.98 -8.93 -0.57
C ALA A 99 -9.32 -10.21 -1.11
N PHE A 100 -8.77 -11.06 -0.22
CA PHE A 100 -8.21 -12.35 -0.64
C PHE A 100 -9.28 -13.33 -1.11
N ILE A 101 -10.45 -13.35 -0.45
CA ILE A 101 -11.61 -14.17 -0.89
C ILE A 101 -12.08 -13.72 -2.28
N LYS A 102 -12.23 -12.42 -2.48
CA LYS A 102 -12.61 -11.84 -3.77
C LYS A 102 -11.58 -12.15 -4.85
N GLY A 103 -10.30 -11.90 -4.58
CA GLY A 103 -9.21 -12.18 -5.53
C GLY A 103 -9.17 -13.65 -5.95
N LYS A 104 -9.38 -14.59 -5.01
CA LYS A 104 -9.50 -16.02 -5.33
C LYS A 104 -10.70 -16.33 -6.22
N LYS A 105 -11.86 -15.72 -5.93
CA LYS A 105 -13.10 -15.92 -6.72
C LYS A 105 -12.97 -15.38 -8.14
N GLU A 106 -12.29 -14.26 -8.30
CA GLU A 106 -12.07 -13.59 -9.58
C GLU A 106 -10.80 -14.08 -10.31
N GLU A 107 -10.09 -15.04 -9.72
CA GLU A 107 -8.83 -15.61 -10.25
C GLU A 107 -7.76 -14.53 -10.52
N VAL A 108 -7.70 -13.51 -9.66
CA VAL A 108 -6.73 -12.41 -9.76
C VAL A 108 -5.59 -12.64 -8.75
N PRO A 109 -4.41 -13.11 -9.20
CA PRO A 109 -3.23 -13.21 -8.33
C PRO A 109 -2.79 -11.85 -7.81
N VAL A 110 -2.18 -11.83 -6.62
CA VAL A 110 -1.72 -10.59 -5.98
C VAL A 110 -0.74 -9.81 -6.85
N TYR A 111 0.17 -10.49 -7.56
CA TYR A 111 1.13 -9.80 -8.43
C TYR A 111 0.47 -9.14 -9.65
N VAL A 112 -0.65 -9.69 -10.13
CA VAL A 112 -1.45 -9.07 -11.21
C VAL A 112 -2.18 -7.84 -10.68
N PHE A 113 -2.79 -7.95 -9.51
CA PHE A 113 -3.45 -6.82 -8.83
C PHE A 113 -2.48 -5.66 -8.53
N LEU A 114 -1.22 -5.98 -8.20
CA LEU A 114 -0.18 -5.01 -7.85
C LEU A 114 0.79 -4.71 -9.01
N LYS A 115 0.38 -4.93 -10.25
CA LYS A 115 1.23 -4.70 -11.44
C LYS A 115 1.87 -3.32 -11.43
N GLU A 116 1.05 -2.27 -11.34
CA GLU A 116 1.55 -0.89 -11.41
C GLU A 116 2.60 -0.56 -10.33
N PRO A 117 2.35 -0.79 -9.02
CA PRO A 117 3.35 -0.48 -8.00
C PRO A 117 4.58 -1.38 -8.08
N LEU A 118 4.47 -2.62 -8.55
CA LEU A 118 5.64 -3.49 -8.78
C LEU A 118 6.52 -2.94 -9.90
N ILE A 119 5.93 -2.51 -11.01
CA ILE A 119 6.65 -1.85 -12.11
C ILE A 119 7.27 -0.53 -11.63
N GLN A 120 6.51 0.27 -10.88
CA GLN A 120 6.99 1.55 -10.36
C GLN A 120 8.24 1.38 -9.46
N LEU A 121 8.30 0.31 -8.68
CA LEU A 121 9.40 0.09 -7.73
C LEU A 121 10.58 -0.67 -8.34
N PHE A 122 10.31 -1.69 -9.17
CA PHE A 122 11.30 -2.65 -9.64
C PHE A 122 11.56 -2.61 -11.15
N GLY A 123 10.72 -1.91 -11.90
CA GLY A 123 10.80 -1.81 -13.36
C GLY A 123 10.06 -2.89 -14.12
N GLU A 124 9.88 -2.66 -15.42
CA GLU A 124 9.18 -3.56 -16.36
C GLU A 124 9.88 -4.92 -16.51
N GLU A 125 11.21 -4.92 -16.50
CA GLU A 125 12.00 -6.14 -16.66
C GLU A 125 11.75 -7.11 -15.50
N PHE A 126 11.77 -6.59 -14.26
CA PHE A 126 11.42 -7.38 -13.08
C PHE A 126 10.00 -7.96 -13.17
N TYR A 127 9.03 -7.13 -13.57
CA TYR A 127 7.66 -7.58 -13.66
C TYR A 127 7.48 -8.67 -14.74
N SER A 128 8.13 -8.53 -15.89
CA SER A 128 8.14 -9.54 -16.94
C SER A 128 8.74 -10.88 -16.47
N ALA A 129 9.83 -10.83 -15.71
CA ALA A 129 10.42 -12.03 -15.11
C ALA A 129 9.49 -12.69 -14.08
N LEU A 130 8.79 -11.88 -13.28
CA LEU A 130 7.79 -12.37 -12.32
C LEU A 130 6.61 -13.07 -13.01
N GLU A 131 6.10 -12.52 -14.12
CA GLU A 131 5.06 -13.16 -14.93
C GLU A 131 5.53 -14.48 -15.53
N ALA A 132 6.79 -14.55 -16.02
CA ALA A 132 7.36 -15.78 -16.56
C ALA A 132 7.49 -16.87 -15.49
N ALA A 133 7.96 -16.50 -14.29
CA ALA A 133 8.05 -17.41 -13.15
C ALA A 133 6.67 -17.93 -12.72
N ALA A 134 5.66 -17.05 -12.67
CA ALA A 134 4.29 -17.44 -12.31
C ALA A 134 3.70 -18.46 -13.32
N ARG A 135 3.90 -18.24 -14.63
CA ARG A 135 3.47 -19.21 -15.66
C ARG A 135 4.13 -20.58 -15.51
N THR A 136 5.43 -20.61 -15.18
CA THR A 136 6.15 -21.87 -14.98
C THR A 136 5.61 -22.66 -13.78
N LEU A 137 5.33 -21.97 -12.67
CA LEU A 137 4.79 -22.61 -11.47
C LEU A 137 3.37 -23.15 -11.71
N SER A 138 2.50 -22.40 -12.40
CA SER A 138 1.13 -22.84 -12.70
C SER A 138 1.08 -24.04 -13.69
N ALA A 139 2.11 -24.22 -14.51
CA ALA A 139 2.20 -25.37 -15.43
C ALA A 139 2.72 -26.64 -14.75
N SER A 140 3.19 -26.53 -13.50
CA SER A 140 3.76 -27.63 -12.71
C SER A 140 2.79 -28.25 -11.70
N GLU A 141 1.59 -27.66 -11.56
CA GLU A 141 0.45 -28.16 -10.76
C GLU A 141 -0.55 -28.94 -11.63
#